data_dbbc3cb0985a0ba428557717d8762d92
#
_entry.id   dbbc3cb0985a0ba428557717d8762d92
#
_cell.length_a   1.000
_cell.length_b   1.000
_cell.length_c   1.000
_cell.angle_alpha   90.00
_cell.angle_beta   90.00
_cell.angle_gamma   90.00
#
_symmetry.space_group_name_H-M   'P 1'
#
loop_
_entity.id
_entity.type
_entity.pdbx_description
1 polymer ?
#
loop_
_entity_poly.entity_id
_entity_poly.type
_entity_poly.pdbx_seq_one_letter_code
_entity_poly.pdbx_strand_id
1 'polypeptide(L)'
;MDRYPLIGNLDHIKSKTVGDGQHGTARWATKKEIQQTFQHIPFRPDTWRKGKDLPADQGLVLGCVGGGPAAGSLWTTLFKRRKKGTERPALQALVDTDDIHCLMIGASGIGKTAFFLYPNLEYACACGMSFLALDTKGDLARNYGTIASRCYGYQVAVIDLRNPTRSDGYNLLTLINHYMDVCREDEKNLAARAKAEKYAKILSKTIVNPDGDASQYGQNAFFYDAAEGLLTAVVLLLAEYLPPDKKTGTERRHIVSVFKLVQDLLAPSRSAKGKNGFQILMNKLPDTHKARWFAGAALNSADQAMMSVMSTVLSRLNAFLDSELEQVLCFDSAINAESFASRKSAIFLILPEEDPSKNFMAGLMIQTLSRELFAVADENGGKLKNRVVLFCDELGTMPAFDILPLFSAGRSRKLTLVPIIQSLAQLEKNYGKEGAEIIQDNVQDTIFGGFAPNSQTAEMLSKVLGNRTVMSGSISRGKNDPSQSLQMIERPLMTPDELKSIPKGQFIVMKTGTHPMRTRLRLFLDWGITFGAPYILPEKAARKVAYASRKELEAAIDAHIRDQAAVQAESAGTSPAPTADDPQNDKNDAEQPKPVDLRTDTEKERDYGVF
;
A
#
# COMPACT_ATOMS: atom_id res chain seq x y z
N MET A 1 -24.13 49.05 -30.17
CA MET A 1 -22.85 48.98 -29.42
C MET A 1 -21.73 49.27 -30.41
N ASP A 2 -21.28 50.48 -30.42
CA ASP A 2 -20.29 50.93 -31.38
C ASP A 2 -18.94 50.26 -31.14
N ARG A 3 -18.48 49.52 -32.14
CA ARG A 3 -17.11 49.02 -32.20
C ARG A 3 -16.20 50.23 -32.35
N TYR A 4 -15.35 50.47 -31.37
CA TYR A 4 -14.37 51.55 -31.41
C TYR A 4 -13.19 51.20 -32.32
N PRO A 5 -12.98 51.85 -33.45
CA PRO A 5 -12.08 51.35 -34.48
C PRO A 5 -10.61 51.79 -34.34
N LEU A 6 -10.20 52.39 -33.25
CA LEU A 6 -8.92 53.12 -33.25
C LEU A 6 -7.85 52.72 -32.26
N ILE A 7 -8.06 51.69 -31.47
CA ILE A 7 -7.01 51.27 -30.53
C ILE A 7 -6.63 49.89 -30.90
N GLY A 8 -5.35 49.75 -31.26
CA GLY A 8 -4.77 48.50 -31.73
C GLY A 8 -5.31 47.30 -30.98
N ASN A 9 -5.66 46.33 -31.74
CA ASN A 9 -6.47 45.19 -31.40
C ASN A 9 -6.13 44.64 -29.99
N LEU A 10 -6.85 45.07 -28.95
CA LEU A 10 -6.71 44.60 -27.59
C LEU A 10 -6.95 43.08 -27.51
N ASP A 11 -7.53 42.48 -28.55
CA ASP A 11 -7.63 41.06 -28.70
C ASP A 11 -6.28 40.31 -28.72
N HIS A 12 -5.18 41.04 -29.00
CA HIS A 12 -3.82 40.47 -28.92
C HIS A 12 -3.23 40.51 -27.51
N ILE A 13 -3.84 41.18 -26.55
CA ILE A 13 -3.40 41.23 -25.14
C ILE A 13 -4.04 40.11 -24.33
N LYS A 14 -4.42 39.00 -24.93
CA LYS A 14 -5.03 37.85 -24.24
C LYS A 14 -3.96 36.99 -23.60
N SER A 15 -3.85 37.08 -22.28
CA SER A 15 -3.20 36.05 -21.43
C SER A 15 -1.90 35.42 -21.98
N LYS A 16 -1.25 36.04 -22.94
CA LYS A 16 -0.01 35.55 -23.56
C LYS A 16 1.18 35.97 -22.72
N THR A 17 2.08 35.06 -22.43
CA THR A 17 3.36 35.38 -21.79
C THR A 17 4.15 36.30 -22.71
N VAL A 18 4.66 37.42 -22.17
CA VAL A 18 5.42 38.44 -22.89
C VAL A 18 6.62 38.88 -22.04
N GLY A 19 7.64 39.44 -22.69
CA GLY A 19 8.87 39.94 -22.05
C GLY A 19 9.75 38.78 -21.52
N ASP A 20 10.71 39.17 -20.66
CA ASP A 20 11.76 38.27 -20.13
C ASP A 20 11.30 37.44 -18.91
N GLY A 21 10.00 37.40 -18.65
CA GLY A 21 9.46 36.64 -17.50
C GLY A 21 9.64 37.35 -16.15
N GLN A 22 9.77 38.67 -16.14
CA GLN A 22 10.03 39.50 -14.94
C GLN A 22 9.04 39.24 -13.78
N HIS A 23 7.80 38.87 -14.11
CA HIS A 23 6.72 38.56 -13.15
C HIS A 23 6.34 37.08 -13.12
N GLY A 24 7.23 36.22 -13.65
CA GLY A 24 7.03 34.77 -13.66
C GLY A 24 7.09 34.18 -15.08
N THR A 25 7.52 32.93 -15.13
CA THR A 25 7.80 32.17 -16.36
C THR A 25 6.92 30.95 -16.54
N ALA A 26 5.89 30.76 -15.69
CA ALA A 26 5.00 29.62 -15.76
C ALA A 26 4.32 29.51 -17.13
N ARG A 27 4.32 28.34 -17.70
CA ARG A 27 3.72 28.02 -18.99
C ARG A 27 3.17 26.61 -19.04
N TRP A 28 2.33 26.38 -20.00
CA TRP A 28 1.87 25.02 -20.29
C TRP A 28 2.94 24.21 -21.05
N ALA A 29 2.98 22.91 -20.81
CA ALA A 29 3.78 21.98 -21.59
C ALA A 29 3.39 22.05 -23.07
N THR A 30 4.40 22.04 -23.94
CA THR A 30 4.22 21.94 -25.39
C THR A 30 3.86 20.52 -25.80
N LYS A 31 3.30 20.34 -26.99
CA LYS A 31 3.01 19.01 -27.52
C LYS A 31 4.25 18.12 -27.58
N LYS A 32 5.42 18.69 -27.89
CA LYS A 32 6.69 17.94 -27.96
C LYS A 32 7.10 17.46 -26.57
N GLU A 33 7.01 18.31 -25.55
CA GLU A 33 7.31 17.93 -24.17
C GLU A 33 6.37 16.82 -23.69
N ILE A 34 5.05 16.92 -23.94
CA ILE A 34 4.09 15.87 -23.61
C ILE A 34 4.44 14.54 -24.29
N GLN A 35 4.82 14.58 -25.59
CA GLN A 35 5.25 13.38 -26.32
C GLN A 35 6.54 12.76 -25.79
N GLN A 36 7.42 13.55 -25.22
CA GLN A 36 8.67 13.08 -24.63
C GLN A 36 8.49 12.54 -23.19
N THR A 37 7.51 13.08 -22.48
CA THR A 37 7.27 12.76 -21.06
C THR A 37 6.43 11.49 -20.90
N PHE A 38 5.42 11.27 -21.74
CA PHE A 38 4.45 10.18 -21.59
C PHE A 38 4.51 9.21 -22.76
N GLN A 39 4.33 7.93 -22.47
CA GLN A 39 4.15 6.92 -23.51
C GLN A 39 2.76 7.05 -24.13
N HIS A 40 2.71 6.95 -25.45
CA HIS A 40 1.48 7.03 -26.24
C HIS A 40 1.00 5.63 -26.60
N ILE A 41 0.11 5.06 -25.81
CA ILE A 41 -0.35 3.67 -25.94
C ILE A 41 -1.74 3.63 -26.58
N PRO A 42 -1.92 2.93 -27.72
CA PRO A 42 -3.25 2.71 -28.28
C PRO A 42 -4.16 1.99 -27.29
N PHE A 43 -5.28 2.61 -26.90
CA PHE A 43 -6.17 2.06 -25.89
C PHE A 43 -7.27 1.23 -26.57
N ARG A 44 -7.22 -0.11 -26.40
CA ARG A 44 -8.05 -1.07 -27.14
C ARG A 44 -8.63 -2.18 -26.26
N PRO A 45 -9.58 -1.89 -25.37
CA PRO A 45 -10.16 -2.90 -24.47
C PRO A 45 -10.71 -4.14 -25.20
N ASP A 46 -11.33 -3.95 -26.37
CA ASP A 46 -11.91 -5.05 -27.15
C ASP A 46 -10.90 -6.11 -27.61
N THR A 47 -9.66 -5.70 -27.89
CA THR A 47 -8.58 -6.60 -28.27
C THR A 47 -7.85 -7.12 -27.04
N TRP A 48 -7.62 -6.28 -26.05
CA TRP A 48 -6.94 -6.63 -24.81
C TRP A 48 -7.67 -7.73 -24.03
N ARG A 49 -8.99 -7.62 -23.92
CA ARG A 49 -9.84 -8.62 -23.26
C ARG A 49 -9.87 -9.97 -23.95
N LYS A 50 -9.40 -10.06 -25.21
CA LYS A 50 -9.19 -11.29 -25.97
C LYS A 50 -7.73 -11.76 -25.91
N GLY A 51 -6.90 -11.16 -25.09
CA GLY A 51 -5.48 -11.47 -24.95
C GLY A 51 -4.62 -11.04 -26.14
N LYS A 52 -5.08 -10.07 -26.95
CA LYS A 52 -4.35 -9.58 -28.14
C LYS A 52 -3.86 -8.15 -27.92
N ASP A 53 -2.69 -7.83 -28.46
CA ASP A 53 -2.07 -6.49 -28.45
C ASP A 53 -1.96 -5.89 -27.04
N LEU A 54 -1.70 -6.71 -26.02
CA LEU A 54 -1.57 -6.27 -24.64
C LEU A 54 -0.39 -5.30 -24.50
N PRO A 55 -0.55 -4.17 -23.79
CA PRO A 55 0.55 -3.27 -23.52
C PRO A 55 1.58 -3.93 -22.59
N ALA A 56 2.86 -3.73 -22.91
CA ALA A 56 3.96 -4.23 -22.08
C ALA A 56 4.35 -3.25 -20.97
N ASP A 57 4.16 -1.95 -21.20
CA ASP A 57 4.60 -0.91 -20.29
C ASP A 57 3.64 -0.76 -19.13
N GLN A 58 4.15 -0.91 -17.90
CA GLN A 58 3.39 -0.72 -16.67
C GLN A 58 3.42 0.73 -16.24
N GLY A 59 2.26 1.34 -15.98
CA GLY A 59 2.18 2.74 -15.60
C GLY A 59 0.76 3.22 -15.36
N LEU A 60 0.59 4.54 -15.20
CA LEU A 60 -0.69 5.18 -14.95
C LEU A 60 -1.17 6.00 -16.15
N VAL A 61 -2.45 5.89 -16.47
CA VAL A 61 -3.12 6.68 -17.50
C VAL A 61 -3.45 8.06 -16.92
N LEU A 62 -2.78 9.10 -17.40
CA LEU A 62 -2.95 10.47 -16.94
C LEU A 62 -3.65 11.40 -17.96
N GLY A 63 -3.87 10.88 -19.17
CA GLY A 63 -4.53 11.66 -20.22
C GLY A 63 -4.80 10.85 -21.47
N CYS A 64 -5.29 11.52 -22.50
CA CYS A 64 -5.44 10.90 -23.81
C CYS A 64 -5.28 11.91 -24.98
N VAL A 65 -4.91 11.37 -26.14
CA VAL A 65 -4.86 12.08 -27.41
C VAL A 65 -5.59 11.26 -28.49
N GLY A 66 -6.04 11.91 -29.53
CA GLY A 66 -6.78 11.24 -30.61
C GLY A 66 -8.23 10.93 -30.25
N GLY A 67 -8.84 10.00 -30.98
CA GLY A 67 -10.25 9.66 -30.87
C GLY A 67 -11.19 10.74 -31.46
N GLY A 68 -12.39 10.33 -31.87
CA GLY A 68 -13.43 11.25 -32.33
C GLY A 68 -14.04 12.09 -31.20
N PRO A 69 -14.99 13.01 -31.48
CA PRO A 69 -15.75 13.71 -30.45
C PRO A 69 -16.49 12.70 -29.56
N ALA A 70 -16.54 12.98 -28.23
CA ALA A 70 -17.20 12.15 -27.25
C ALA A 70 -18.64 11.83 -27.67
N ALA A 71 -19.07 10.60 -27.51
CA ALA A 71 -20.45 10.18 -27.69
C ALA A 71 -21.30 10.97 -26.67
N GLY A 72 -22.12 11.91 -27.13
CA GLY A 72 -22.97 12.76 -26.27
C GLY A 72 -23.12 14.19 -26.75
N SER A 73 -22.32 14.65 -27.70
CA SER A 73 -22.55 15.91 -28.37
C SER A 73 -23.54 15.71 -29.54
N LEU A 74 -24.83 15.69 -29.22
CA LEU A 74 -25.94 15.70 -30.22
C LEU A 74 -25.80 16.83 -31.25
N TRP A 75 -25.06 17.89 -30.92
CA TRP A 75 -24.83 19.04 -31.80
C TRP A 75 -23.75 18.82 -32.87
N THR A 76 -22.82 17.88 -32.67
CA THR A 76 -21.77 17.62 -33.65
C THR A 76 -22.20 16.65 -34.75
N THR A 77 -23.27 15.90 -34.56
CA THR A 77 -23.77 14.93 -35.55
C THR A 77 -24.54 15.62 -36.66
N LEU A 78 -25.17 16.76 -36.41
CA LEU A 78 -26.04 17.43 -37.37
C LEU A 78 -25.36 18.40 -38.34
N PHE A 79 -24.15 18.89 -38.04
CA PHE A 79 -23.55 20.00 -38.83
C PHE A 79 -22.16 19.77 -39.43
N LYS A 80 -21.56 18.59 -39.35
CA LYS A 80 -20.31 18.30 -40.09
C LYS A 80 -20.54 17.34 -41.26
N ARG A 81 -20.70 17.91 -42.46
CA ARG A 81 -20.49 17.19 -43.73
C ARG A 81 -19.16 16.46 -43.65
N ARG A 82 -19.21 15.14 -43.54
CA ARG A 82 -18.05 14.25 -43.54
C ARG A 82 -17.25 14.47 -44.84
N LYS A 83 -16.01 14.93 -44.74
CA LYS A 83 -15.01 14.66 -45.77
C LYS A 83 -14.77 13.14 -45.76
N LYS A 84 -15.18 12.47 -46.86
CA LYS A 84 -14.90 11.06 -47.10
C LYS A 84 -13.38 10.90 -47.14
N GLY A 85 -12.78 10.05 -46.29
CA GLY A 85 -11.43 9.55 -46.47
C GLY A 85 -10.40 9.81 -45.37
N THR A 86 -10.71 10.52 -44.26
CA THR A 86 -9.78 10.58 -43.14
C THR A 86 -10.18 9.59 -42.05
N GLU A 87 -9.43 8.51 -41.90
CA GLU A 87 -9.48 7.64 -40.74
C GLU A 87 -9.29 8.49 -39.48
N ARG A 88 -10.16 8.28 -38.49
CA ARG A 88 -10.02 8.98 -37.20
C ARG A 88 -8.75 8.45 -36.52
N PRO A 89 -7.86 9.33 -36.03
CA PRO A 89 -6.72 8.85 -35.27
C PRO A 89 -7.23 8.02 -34.09
N ALA A 90 -6.65 6.84 -33.92
CA ALA A 90 -6.98 5.94 -32.81
C ALA A 90 -6.80 6.66 -31.48
N LEU A 91 -7.64 6.32 -30.50
CA LEU A 91 -7.50 6.84 -29.15
C LEU A 91 -6.21 6.28 -28.54
N GLN A 92 -5.35 7.16 -28.06
CA GLN A 92 -4.11 6.79 -27.37
C GLN A 92 -4.17 7.33 -25.93
N ALA A 93 -3.81 6.47 -24.98
CA ALA A 93 -3.59 6.86 -23.60
C ALA A 93 -2.22 7.53 -23.47
N LEU A 94 -2.14 8.57 -22.67
CA LEU A 94 -0.89 9.15 -22.16
C LEU A 94 -0.56 8.43 -20.86
N VAL A 95 0.44 7.58 -20.89
CA VAL A 95 0.83 6.72 -19.77
C VAL A 95 2.14 7.18 -19.18
N ASP A 96 2.16 7.40 -17.89
CA ASP A 96 3.39 7.58 -17.14
C ASP A 96 3.92 6.22 -16.68
N THR A 97 5.09 5.85 -17.15
CA THR A 97 5.73 4.55 -16.88
C THR A 97 6.84 4.62 -15.83
N ASP A 98 7.14 5.80 -15.31
CA ASP A 98 8.13 5.98 -14.27
C ASP A 98 7.69 5.33 -12.94
N ASP A 99 8.63 5.14 -12.03
CA ASP A 99 8.34 4.72 -10.66
C ASP A 99 7.83 5.94 -9.87
N ILE A 100 6.52 6.11 -9.80
CA ILE A 100 5.84 7.30 -9.29
C ILE A 100 4.77 6.99 -8.25
N HIS A 101 4.41 7.99 -7.47
CA HIS A 101 3.11 8.12 -6.80
C HIS A 101 2.28 9.18 -7.49
N CYS A 102 0.96 9.03 -7.51
CA CYS A 102 0.05 9.95 -8.19
C CYS A 102 -1.10 10.38 -7.26
N LEU A 103 -1.26 11.68 -7.05
CA LEU A 103 -2.35 12.25 -6.26
C LEU A 103 -3.46 12.76 -7.18
N MET A 104 -4.68 12.21 -7.03
CA MET A 104 -5.87 12.68 -7.75
C MET A 104 -6.72 13.55 -6.83
N ILE A 105 -6.94 14.81 -7.23
CA ILE A 105 -7.73 15.78 -6.46
C ILE A 105 -8.94 16.25 -7.27
N GLY A 106 -10.13 16.14 -6.67
CA GLY A 106 -11.32 16.68 -7.29
C GLY A 106 -12.57 16.52 -6.45
N ALA A 107 -13.47 17.49 -6.52
CA ALA A 107 -14.71 17.51 -5.75
C ALA A 107 -15.57 16.26 -6.00
N SER A 108 -16.53 16.00 -5.11
CA SER A 108 -17.51 14.95 -5.31
C SER A 108 -18.33 15.22 -6.59
N GLY A 109 -18.67 14.16 -7.32
CA GLY A 109 -19.50 14.23 -8.53
C GLY A 109 -18.80 14.73 -9.80
N ILE A 110 -17.49 15.02 -9.79
CA ILE A 110 -16.76 15.35 -11.03
C ILE A 110 -16.47 14.13 -11.91
N GLY A 111 -16.68 12.93 -11.38
CA GLY A 111 -16.51 11.68 -12.10
C GLY A 111 -15.10 11.08 -11.99
N LYS A 112 -14.40 11.26 -10.86
CA LYS A 112 -13.07 10.67 -10.59
C LYS A 112 -13.03 9.18 -10.97
N THR A 113 -14.00 8.41 -10.51
CA THR A 113 -14.12 6.99 -10.82
C THR A 113 -14.31 6.74 -12.32
N ALA A 114 -15.22 7.48 -12.97
CA ALA A 114 -15.62 7.25 -14.36
C ALA A 114 -14.58 7.74 -15.39
N PHE A 115 -13.86 8.81 -15.11
CA PHE A 115 -12.88 9.40 -16.03
C PHE A 115 -11.44 8.92 -15.75
N PHE A 116 -11.09 8.65 -14.50
CA PHE A 116 -9.72 8.33 -14.11
C PHE A 116 -9.58 6.87 -13.66
N LEU A 117 -10.37 6.42 -12.70
CA LEU A 117 -10.15 5.12 -12.06
C LEU A 117 -10.46 3.95 -13.00
N TYR A 118 -11.62 3.92 -13.69
CA TYR A 118 -11.94 2.84 -14.62
C TYR A 118 -10.93 2.69 -15.77
N PRO A 119 -10.48 3.76 -16.46
CA PRO A 119 -9.41 3.62 -17.45
C PRO A 119 -8.09 3.08 -16.87
N ASN A 120 -7.74 3.47 -15.65
CA ASN A 120 -6.55 2.95 -14.97
C ASN A 120 -6.69 1.48 -14.56
N LEU A 121 -7.87 1.05 -14.09
CA LEU A 121 -8.13 -0.37 -13.79
C LEU A 121 -8.07 -1.24 -15.06
N GLU A 122 -8.66 -0.79 -16.17
CA GLU A 122 -8.56 -1.49 -17.45
C GLU A 122 -7.12 -1.60 -17.91
N TYR A 123 -6.36 -0.50 -17.83
CA TYR A 123 -4.96 -0.49 -18.21
C TYR A 123 -4.10 -1.38 -17.29
N ALA A 124 -4.32 -1.32 -15.97
CA ALA A 124 -3.64 -2.16 -15.00
C ALA A 124 -3.85 -3.65 -15.29
N CYS A 125 -5.10 -4.02 -15.61
CA CYS A 125 -5.42 -5.39 -16.03
C CYS A 125 -4.71 -5.77 -17.33
N ALA A 126 -4.69 -4.89 -18.32
CA ALA A 126 -4.11 -5.16 -19.62
C ALA A 126 -2.59 -5.32 -19.57
N CYS A 127 -1.87 -4.46 -18.86
CA CYS A 127 -0.40 -4.53 -18.70
C CYS A 127 0.06 -5.46 -17.58
N GLY A 128 -0.87 -6.12 -16.88
CA GLY A 128 -0.56 -7.15 -15.90
C GLY A 128 -0.06 -6.65 -14.55
N MET A 129 -0.32 -5.40 -14.17
CA MET A 129 -0.01 -4.89 -12.81
C MET A 129 -0.94 -5.51 -11.78
N SER A 130 -0.42 -5.90 -10.62
CA SER A 130 -1.28 -6.22 -9.48
C SER A 130 -1.81 -4.96 -8.84
N PHE A 131 -3.06 -4.99 -8.37
CA PHE A 131 -3.63 -3.81 -7.73
C PHE A 131 -4.56 -4.13 -6.57
N LEU A 132 -4.59 -3.21 -5.60
CA LEU A 132 -5.62 -3.10 -4.59
C LEU A 132 -6.45 -1.86 -4.90
N ALA A 133 -7.77 -1.99 -4.88
CA ALA A 133 -8.70 -0.88 -5.06
C ALA A 133 -9.63 -0.76 -3.85
N LEU A 134 -9.57 0.41 -3.18
CA LEU A 134 -10.59 0.79 -2.20
C LEU A 134 -11.88 1.11 -2.93
N ASP A 135 -12.98 0.57 -2.43
CA ASP A 135 -14.28 0.64 -3.08
C ASP A 135 -15.38 0.95 -2.06
N THR A 136 -15.67 2.22 -1.85
CA THR A 136 -16.68 2.64 -0.88
C THR A 136 -18.12 2.29 -1.30
N LYS A 137 -18.34 2.04 -2.60
CA LYS A 137 -19.66 1.74 -3.15
C LYS A 137 -19.89 0.28 -3.53
N GLY A 138 -18.83 -0.52 -3.64
CA GLY A 138 -18.88 -1.87 -4.16
C GLY A 138 -19.00 -1.93 -5.70
N ASP A 139 -18.91 -0.78 -6.36
CA ASP A 139 -19.05 -0.69 -7.82
C ASP A 139 -17.80 -1.18 -8.56
N LEU A 140 -16.61 -0.98 -8.00
CA LEU A 140 -15.36 -1.41 -8.62
C LEU A 140 -15.26 -2.94 -8.65
N ALA A 141 -15.52 -3.58 -7.51
CA ALA A 141 -15.54 -5.04 -7.40
C ALA A 141 -16.61 -5.63 -8.35
N ARG A 142 -17.82 -5.10 -8.31
CA ARG A 142 -18.94 -5.56 -9.14
C ARG A 142 -18.65 -5.45 -10.64
N ASN A 143 -18.08 -4.34 -11.07
CA ASN A 143 -17.87 -4.05 -12.49
C ASN A 143 -16.58 -4.67 -13.05
N TYR A 144 -15.50 -4.73 -12.25
CA TYR A 144 -14.19 -5.18 -12.72
C TYR A 144 -13.78 -6.58 -12.28
N GLY A 145 -14.36 -7.15 -11.23
CA GLY A 145 -13.99 -8.48 -10.75
C GLY A 145 -14.11 -9.57 -11.82
N THR A 146 -15.21 -9.58 -12.60
CA THR A 146 -15.40 -10.51 -13.72
C THR A 146 -14.44 -10.23 -14.88
N ILE A 147 -14.18 -8.97 -15.20
CA ILE A 147 -13.25 -8.56 -16.26
C ILE A 147 -11.83 -9.00 -15.90
N ALA A 148 -11.36 -8.66 -14.70
CA ALA A 148 -10.03 -9.04 -14.25
C ALA A 148 -9.83 -10.56 -14.26
N SER A 149 -10.77 -11.33 -13.71
CA SER A 149 -10.65 -12.78 -13.62
C SER A 149 -10.76 -13.48 -14.97
N ARG A 150 -11.83 -13.21 -15.73
CA ARG A 150 -12.15 -13.96 -16.95
C ARG A 150 -11.42 -13.46 -18.19
N CYS A 151 -11.21 -12.14 -18.32
CA CYS A 151 -10.58 -11.59 -19.51
C CYS A 151 -9.07 -11.52 -19.41
N TYR A 152 -8.54 -11.26 -18.20
CA TYR A 152 -7.12 -11.03 -17.98
C TYR A 152 -6.42 -12.10 -17.15
N GLY A 153 -7.18 -13.07 -16.60
CA GLY A 153 -6.64 -14.19 -15.83
C GLY A 153 -6.10 -13.81 -14.44
N TYR A 154 -6.69 -12.78 -13.83
CA TYR A 154 -6.31 -12.36 -12.48
C TYR A 154 -6.88 -13.29 -11.43
N GLN A 155 -6.11 -13.51 -10.38
CA GLN A 155 -6.64 -13.95 -9.11
C GLN A 155 -7.33 -12.76 -8.45
N VAL A 156 -8.61 -12.89 -8.15
CA VAL A 156 -9.43 -11.81 -7.57
C VAL A 156 -9.81 -12.18 -6.15
N ALA A 157 -9.58 -11.27 -5.22
CA ALA A 157 -10.09 -11.33 -3.85
C ALA A 157 -10.96 -10.09 -3.59
N VAL A 158 -12.10 -10.30 -2.95
CA VAL A 158 -12.98 -9.22 -2.54
C VAL A 158 -13.18 -9.28 -1.04
N ILE A 159 -12.61 -8.31 -0.35
CA ILE A 159 -12.75 -8.15 1.09
C ILE A 159 -13.88 -7.16 1.32
N ASP A 160 -15.03 -7.67 1.71
CA ASP A 160 -16.23 -6.87 1.90
C ASP A 160 -16.49 -6.64 3.40
N LEU A 161 -16.06 -5.48 3.90
CA LEU A 161 -16.29 -5.09 5.30
C LEU A 161 -17.72 -4.57 5.54
N ARG A 162 -18.49 -4.33 4.47
CA ARG A 162 -19.91 -3.98 4.54
C ARG A 162 -20.78 -5.22 4.76
N ASN A 163 -20.41 -6.34 4.09
CA ASN A 163 -21.12 -7.61 4.17
C ASN A 163 -20.11 -8.75 4.43
N PRO A 164 -19.55 -8.83 5.64
CA PRO A 164 -18.45 -9.75 5.95
C PRO A 164 -18.78 -11.24 5.73
N THR A 165 -20.07 -11.63 5.78
CA THR A 165 -20.51 -13.01 5.50
C THR A 165 -20.34 -13.42 4.02
N ARG A 166 -20.22 -12.46 3.10
CA ARG A 166 -19.92 -12.68 1.68
C ARG A 166 -18.43 -12.53 1.38
N SER A 167 -17.70 -11.87 2.27
CA SER A 167 -16.30 -11.56 2.07
C SER A 167 -15.43 -12.79 1.86
N ASP A 168 -14.37 -12.64 1.05
CA ASP A 168 -13.24 -13.54 1.10
C ASP A 168 -12.52 -13.40 2.45
N GLY A 169 -11.78 -14.43 2.84
CA GLY A 169 -10.97 -14.37 4.05
C GLY A 169 -9.77 -13.47 3.89
N TYR A 170 -9.35 -12.87 4.98
CA TYR A 170 -8.09 -12.14 5.09
C TYR A 170 -7.47 -12.36 6.47
N ASN A 171 -6.96 -13.57 6.68
CA ASN A 171 -6.25 -13.91 7.90
C ASN A 171 -4.90 -13.19 7.92
N LEU A 172 -4.71 -12.31 8.89
CA LEU A 172 -3.48 -11.54 9.07
C LEU A 172 -2.24 -12.42 9.36
N LEU A 173 -2.45 -13.68 9.76
CA LEU A 173 -1.38 -14.62 10.06
C LEU A 173 -1.03 -15.54 8.88
N THR A 174 -1.63 -15.39 7.70
CA THR A 174 -1.47 -16.34 6.57
C THR A 174 0.00 -16.62 6.24
N LEU A 175 0.84 -15.59 6.10
CA LEU A 175 2.27 -15.80 5.78
C LEU A 175 3.05 -16.39 6.96
N ILE A 176 2.74 -16.00 8.18
CA ILE A 176 3.37 -16.54 9.39
C ILE A 176 3.08 -18.04 9.50
N ASN A 177 1.81 -18.41 9.34
CA ASN A 177 1.35 -19.78 9.38
C ASN A 177 2.01 -20.63 8.30
N HIS A 178 2.05 -20.11 7.06
CA HIS A 178 2.68 -20.78 5.94
C HIS A 178 4.16 -21.13 6.22
N TYR A 179 4.94 -20.14 6.65
CA TYR A 179 6.36 -20.39 6.92
C TYR A 179 6.62 -21.25 8.16
N MET A 180 5.74 -21.19 9.16
CA MET A 180 5.81 -22.14 10.29
C MET A 180 5.44 -23.56 9.88
N ASP A 181 4.51 -23.74 8.93
CA ASP A 181 4.21 -25.07 8.38
C ASP A 181 5.41 -25.63 7.61
N VAL A 182 6.10 -24.80 6.80
CA VAL A 182 7.37 -25.20 6.15
C VAL A 182 8.43 -25.58 7.19
N CYS A 183 8.57 -24.84 8.29
CA CYS A 183 9.49 -25.19 9.38
C CYS A 183 9.12 -26.50 10.07
N ARG A 184 7.83 -26.86 10.14
CA ARG A 184 7.38 -28.11 10.74
C ARG A 184 7.73 -29.33 9.87
N GLU A 185 7.76 -29.14 8.54
CA GLU A 185 8.19 -30.18 7.59
C GLU A 185 9.72 -30.34 7.57
N ASP A 186 10.46 -29.23 7.76
CA ASP A 186 11.92 -29.20 7.85
C ASP A 186 12.38 -28.24 8.96
N GLU A 187 12.62 -28.79 10.15
CA GLU A 187 13.06 -28.02 11.33
C GLU A 187 14.40 -27.29 11.14
N LYS A 188 15.22 -27.72 10.18
CA LYS A 188 16.51 -27.09 9.84
C LYS A 188 16.37 -25.92 8.89
N ASN A 189 15.18 -25.63 8.38
CA ASN A 189 14.94 -24.54 7.45
C ASN A 189 14.94 -23.17 8.16
N LEU A 190 16.16 -22.68 8.42
CA LEU A 190 16.37 -21.38 9.08
C LEU A 190 15.74 -20.22 8.29
N ALA A 191 15.74 -20.29 6.95
CA ALA A 191 15.18 -19.23 6.11
C ALA A 191 13.65 -19.10 6.31
N ALA A 192 12.93 -20.21 6.36
CA ALA A 192 11.50 -20.20 6.62
C ALA A 192 11.20 -19.67 8.03
N ARG A 193 11.96 -20.11 9.04
CA ARG A 193 11.81 -19.62 10.43
C ARG A 193 12.04 -18.11 10.51
N ALA A 194 13.10 -17.60 9.89
CA ALA A 194 13.39 -16.16 9.87
C ALA A 194 12.27 -15.34 9.19
N LYS A 195 11.65 -15.88 8.14
CA LYS A 195 10.50 -15.24 7.48
C LYS A 195 9.27 -15.22 8.39
N ALA A 196 8.94 -16.32 9.06
CA ALA A 196 7.83 -16.35 10.01
C ALA A 196 8.02 -15.34 11.15
N GLU A 197 9.22 -15.27 11.72
CA GLU A 197 9.60 -14.29 12.75
C GLU A 197 9.48 -12.84 12.23
N LYS A 198 9.95 -12.57 11.00
CA LYS A 198 9.86 -11.25 10.35
C LYS A 198 8.41 -10.81 10.17
N TYR A 199 7.56 -11.68 9.61
CA TYR A 199 6.15 -11.35 9.40
C TYR A 199 5.36 -11.22 10.71
N ALA A 200 5.65 -12.06 11.72
CA ALA A 200 5.06 -11.92 13.04
C ALA A 200 5.41 -10.57 13.69
N LYS A 201 6.65 -10.12 13.55
CA LYS A 201 7.10 -8.83 14.04
C LYS A 201 6.45 -7.66 13.29
N ILE A 202 6.33 -7.74 11.95
CA ILE A 202 5.62 -6.76 11.13
C ILE A 202 4.16 -6.61 11.61
N LEU A 203 3.46 -7.72 11.77
CA LEU A 203 2.06 -7.73 12.22
C LEU A 203 1.93 -7.11 13.62
N SER A 204 2.73 -7.59 14.57
CA SER A 204 2.67 -7.12 15.96
C SER A 204 2.96 -5.62 16.06
N LYS A 205 3.97 -5.12 15.36
CA LYS A 205 4.27 -3.69 15.29
C LYS A 205 3.11 -2.89 14.71
N THR A 206 2.49 -3.39 13.63
CA THR A 206 1.36 -2.70 12.98
C THR A 206 0.14 -2.61 13.90
N ILE A 207 -0.14 -3.65 14.69
CA ILE A 207 -1.27 -3.65 15.62
C ILE A 207 -1.01 -2.78 16.84
N VAL A 208 0.19 -2.89 17.43
CA VAL A 208 0.52 -2.17 18.67
C VAL A 208 0.77 -0.69 18.40
N ASN A 209 1.45 -0.35 17.30
CA ASN A 209 1.82 1.00 16.92
C ASN A 209 1.27 1.36 15.53
N PRO A 210 -0.06 1.54 15.37
CA PRO A 210 -0.67 1.82 14.08
C PRO A 210 -0.22 3.16 13.48
N ASP A 211 0.13 4.13 14.31
CA ASP A 211 0.57 5.47 13.90
C ASP A 211 2.07 5.53 13.56
N GLY A 212 2.81 4.44 13.78
CA GLY A 212 4.20 4.29 13.37
C GLY A 212 5.25 4.96 14.26
N ASP A 213 4.86 5.86 15.15
CA ASP A 213 5.76 6.66 15.99
C ASP A 213 5.63 6.31 17.49
N ALA A 214 6.57 5.50 17.98
CA ALA A 214 6.65 5.15 19.41
C ALA A 214 7.01 6.36 20.29
N SER A 215 7.59 7.43 19.74
CA SER A 215 7.97 8.62 20.48
C SER A 215 6.75 9.37 21.04
N GLN A 216 5.59 9.23 20.41
CA GLN A 216 4.33 9.83 20.87
C GLN A 216 3.86 9.29 22.22
N TYR A 217 4.32 8.10 22.62
CA TYR A 217 3.93 7.47 23.89
C TYR A 217 4.74 7.96 25.10
N GLY A 218 5.78 8.77 24.90
CA GLY A 218 6.57 9.36 25.98
C GLY A 218 7.06 8.32 27.00
N GLN A 219 6.74 8.50 28.27
CA GLN A 219 7.11 7.56 29.35
C GLN A 219 6.46 6.18 29.22
N ASN A 220 5.42 6.04 28.43
CA ASN A 220 4.72 4.77 28.20
C ASN A 220 5.33 3.95 27.05
N ALA A 221 6.35 4.45 26.34
CA ALA A 221 6.97 3.76 25.19
C ALA A 221 7.38 2.32 25.54
N PHE A 222 7.93 2.10 26.74
CA PHE A 222 8.30 0.77 27.22
C PHE A 222 7.14 -0.23 27.18
N PHE A 223 5.91 0.17 27.55
CA PHE A 223 4.77 -0.73 27.57
C PHE A 223 4.36 -1.14 26.15
N TYR A 224 4.51 -0.26 25.17
CA TYR A 224 4.20 -0.55 23.78
C TYR A 224 5.28 -1.45 23.15
N ASP A 225 6.57 -1.20 23.41
CA ASP A 225 7.65 -2.05 22.92
C ASP A 225 7.57 -3.47 23.53
N ALA A 226 7.31 -3.55 24.82
CA ALA A 226 7.11 -4.84 25.49
C ALA A 226 5.83 -5.56 25.00
N ALA A 227 4.78 -4.80 24.66
CA ALA A 227 3.53 -5.33 24.09
C ALA A 227 3.76 -5.89 22.68
N GLU A 228 4.56 -5.21 21.83
CA GLU A 228 4.96 -5.72 20.52
C GLU A 228 5.68 -7.06 20.64
N GLY A 229 6.66 -7.15 21.56
CA GLY A 229 7.40 -8.38 21.81
C GLY A 229 6.53 -9.52 22.33
N LEU A 230 5.62 -9.24 23.28
CA LEU A 230 4.67 -10.22 23.81
C LEU A 230 3.72 -10.72 22.73
N LEU A 231 3.14 -9.82 21.94
CA LEU A 231 2.23 -10.18 20.85
C LEU A 231 2.95 -11.05 19.81
N THR A 232 4.18 -10.67 19.42
CA THR A 232 5.03 -11.47 18.52
C THR A 232 5.24 -12.88 19.08
N ALA A 233 5.54 -13.00 20.36
CA ALA A 233 5.74 -14.30 21.00
C ALA A 233 4.49 -15.17 20.95
N VAL A 234 3.32 -14.64 21.28
CA VAL A 234 2.05 -15.39 21.27
C VAL A 234 1.66 -15.80 19.85
N VAL A 235 1.85 -14.90 18.86
CA VAL A 235 1.60 -15.20 17.44
C VAL A 235 2.49 -16.36 16.97
N LEU A 236 3.79 -16.34 17.30
CA LEU A 236 4.72 -17.40 16.92
C LEU A 236 4.37 -18.73 17.59
N LEU A 237 4.04 -18.74 18.89
CA LEU A 237 3.62 -19.95 19.58
C LEU A 237 2.35 -20.55 18.98
N LEU A 238 1.36 -19.71 18.66
CA LEU A 238 0.14 -20.15 18.00
C LEU A 238 0.45 -20.79 16.64
N ALA A 239 1.29 -20.16 15.82
CA ALA A 239 1.66 -20.64 14.50
C ALA A 239 2.49 -21.94 14.55
N GLU A 240 3.41 -22.05 15.51
CA GLU A 240 4.33 -23.17 15.65
C GLU A 240 3.64 -24.43 16.18
N TYR A 241 2.84 -24.31 17.25
CA TYR A 241 2.34 -25.46 18.00
C TYR A 241 0.92 -25.89 17.66
N LEU A 242 0.11 -25.03 17.00
CA LEU A 242 -1.29 -25.34 16.71
C LEU A 242 -1.59 -25.37 15.20
N PRO A 243 -1.03 -26.33 14.43
CA PRO A 243 -1.34 -26.47 13.01
C PRO A 243 -2.83 -26.70 12.77
N PRO A 244 -3.31 -26.56 11.53
CA PRO A 244 -4.67 -26.93 11.17
C PRO A 244 -4.99 -28.37 11.58
N ASP A 245 -6.23 -28.61 11.95
CA ASP A 245 -6.66 -29.96 12.32
C ASP A 245 -6.48 -30.91 11.13
N LYS A 246 -5.74 -32.01 11.34
CA LYS A 246 -5.38 -32.95 10.27
C LYS A 246 -6.60 -33.66 9.63
N LYS A 247 -7.72 -33.75 10.34
CA LYS A 247 -8.92 -34.47 9.86
C LYS A 247 -9.89 -33.55 9.17
N THR A 248 -10.07 -32.31 9.69
CA THR A 248 -11.06 -31.36 9.23
C THR A 248 -10.46 -30.23 8.39
N GLY A 249 -9.13 -30.04 8.41
CA GLY A 249 -8.45 -28.91 7.79
C GLY A 249 -8.78 -27.57 8.46
N THR A 250 -9.39 -27.58 9.64
CA THR A 250 -9.86 -26.36 10.32
C THR A 250 -8.68 -25.53 10.80
N GLU A 251 -8.57 -24.30 10.31
CA GLU A 251 -7.58 -23.33 10.76
C GLU A 251 -8.03 -22.65 12.06
N ARG A 252 -7.11 -22.50 13.00
CA ARG A 252 -7.32 -21.83 14.29
C ARG A 252 -6.30 -20.74 14.57
N ARG A 253 -5.33 -20.58 13.68
CA ARG A 253 -4.24 -19.61 13.80
C ARG A 253 -4.63 -18.29 13.16
N HIS A 254 -5.39 -17.48 13.89
CA HIS A 254 -5.86 -16.17 13.46
C HIS A 254 -5.87 -15.18 14.63
N ILE A 255 -6.02 -13.89 14.33
CA ILE A 255 -5.86 -12.80 15.31
C ILE A 255 -6.84 -12.89 16.50
N VAL A 256 -8.04 -13.40 16.30
CA VAL A 256 -9.04 -13.58 17.38
C VAL A 256 -8.62 -14.69 18.33
N SER A 257 -7.98 -15.75 17.83
CA SER A 257 -7.35 -16.77 18.70
C SER A 257 -6.18 -16.19 19.50
N VAL A 258 -5.40 -15.29 18.91
CA VAL A 258 -4.33 -14.57 19.64
C VAL A 258 -4.92 -13.77 20.79
N PHE A 259 -5.99 -13.00 20.54
CA PHE A 259 -6.71 -12.28 21.61
C PHE A 259 -7.12 -13.19 22.74
N LYS A 260 -7.80 -14.30 22.41
CA LYS A 260 -8.29 -15.25 23.39
C LYS A 260 -7.16 -15.89 24.20
N LEU A 261 -6.06 -16.25 23.53
CA LEU A 261 -4.88 -16.79 24.22
C LEU A 261 -4.26 -15.75 25.17
N VAL A 262 -4.10 -14.49 24.76
CA VAL A 262 -3.58 -13.43 25.63
C VAL A 262 -4.50 -13.25 26.85
N GLN A 263 -5.82 -13.23 26.64
CA GLN A 263 -6.80 -13.13 27.73
C GLN A 263 -6.70 -14.31 28.71
N ASP A 264 -6.63 -15.53 28.20
CA ASP A 264 -6.53 -16.76 29.03
C ASP A 264 -5.19 -16.84 29.78
N LEU A 265 -4.12 -16.32 29.19
CA LEU A 265 -2.77 -16.28 29.78
C LEU A 265 -2.63 -15.20 30.86
N LEU A 266 -3.47 -14.16 30.83
CA LEU A 266 -3.57 -13.17 31.90
C LEU A 266 -4.18 -13.71 33.18
N ALA A 267 -5.02 -14.74 33.09
CA ALA A 267 -5.70 -15.27 34.25
C ALA A 267 -4.70 -15.76 35.29
N PRO A 268 -4.82 -15.34 36.58
CA PRO A 268 -3.92 -15.80 37.63
C PRO A 268 -4.02 -17.30 37.78
N SER A 269 -2.85 -17.95 37.89
CA SER A 269 -2.82 -19.40 38.11
C SER A 269 -3.19 -19.72 39.56
N ARG A 270 -4.14 -20.62 39.73
CA ARG A 270 -4.53 -21.13 41.08
C ARG A 270 -3.44 -22.01 41.73
N SER A 271 -2.49 -22.51 40.94
CA SER A 271 -1.51 -23.53 41.40
C SER A 271 -0.08 -23.00 41.58
N ALA A 272 0.27 -21.84 41.04
CA ALA A 272 1.61 -21.28 41.12
C ALA A 272 1.59 -19.95 41.84
N LYS A 273 2.19 -19.87 43.01
CA LYS A 273 2.29 -18.65 43.82
C LYS A 273 2.80 -17.49 43.00
N GLY A 274 1.91 -16.50 42.70
CA GLY A 274 2.26 -15.22 42.12
C GLY A 274 2.55 -15.19 40.61
N LYS A 275 2.59 -16.32 39.89
CA LYS A 275 2.84 -16.36 38.44
C LYS A 275 1.55 -16.41 37.63
N ASN A 276 1.49 -15.62 36.56
CA ASN A 276 0.39 -15.69 35.60
C ASN A 276 0.60 -16.84 34.60
N GLY A 277 -0.42 -17.16 33.81
CA GLY A 277 -0.37 -18.23 32.83
C GLY A 277 0.71 -18.05 31.77
N PHE A 278 0.99 -16.80 31.38
CA PHE A 278 2.03 -16.49 30.39
C PHE A 278 3.44 -16.83 30.90
N GLN A 279 3.77 -16.43 32.12
CA GLN A 279 5.05 -16.75 32.75
C GLN A 279 5.24 -18.27 32.91
N ILE A 280 4.17 -19.00 33.25
CA ILE A 280 4.21 -20.46 33.37
C ILE A 280 4.47 -21.10 32.00
N LEU A 281 3.76 -20.66 30.97
CA LEU A 281 3.93 -21.17 29.61
C LEU A 281 5.34 -20.92 29.08
N MET A 282 5.85 -19.69 29.22
CA MET A 282 7.21 -19.33 28.76
C MET A 282 8.31 -20.10 29.48
N ASN A 283 8.11 -20.42 30.78
CA ASN A 283 9.09 -21.20 31.54
C ASN A 283 9.15 -22.69 31.15
N LYS A 284 8.16 -23.22 30.41
CA LYS A 284 8.20 -24.57 29.83
C LYS A 284 9.11 -24.64 28.60
N LEU A 285 9.27 -23.53 27.89
CA LEU A 285 10.07 -23.47 26.67
C LEU A 285 11.57 -23.45 26.98
N PRO A 286 12.42 -24.04 26.12
CA PRO A 286 13.88 -23.90 26.23
C PRO A 286 14.33 -22.44 26.26
N ASP A 287 15.44 -22.15 26.95
CA ASP A 287 15.99 -20.78 27.03
C ASP A 287 16.38 -20.22 25.65
N THR A 288 16.66 -21.08 24.70
CA THR A 288 17.00 -20.76 23.31
C THR A 288 15.78 -20.47 22.45
N HIS A 289 14.56 -20.68 22.96
CA HIS A 289 13.36 -20.52 22.16
C HIS A 289 13.06 -19.05 21.84
N LYS A 290 12.85 -18.71 20.56
CA LYS A 290 12.68 -17.33 20.09
C LYS A 290 11.50 -16.60 20.73
N ALA A 291 10.38 -17.29 20.98
CA ALA A 291 9.24 -16.68 21.65
C ALA A 291 9.61 -16.12 23.04
N ARG A 292 10.49 -16.81 23.80
CA ARG A 292 10.98 -16.28 25.08
C ARG A 292 11.81 -15.01 24.90
N TRP A 293 12.62 -14.94 23.84
CA TRP A 293 13.45 -13.77 23.56
C TRP A 293 12.59 -12.56 23.18
N PHE A 294 11.60 -12.74 22.30
CA PHE A 294 10.65 -11.67 21.97
C PHE A 294 9.87 -11.19 23.20
N ALA A 295 9.44 -12.09 24.05
CA ALA A 295 8.72 -11.77 25.28
C ALA A 295 9.63 -11.24 26.41
N GLY A 296 10.94 -11.17 26.21
CA GLY A 296 11.93 -10.91 27.27
C GLY A 296 11.68 -9.63 28.05
N ALA A 297 11.31 -8.53 27.39
CA ALA A 297 10.99 -7.27 28.06
C ALA A 297 9.78 -7.41 29.00
N ALA A 298 8.75 -8.09 28.56
CA ALA A 298 7.56 -8.37 29.39
C ALA A 298 7.86 -9.34 30.52
N LEU A 299 8.61 -10.43 30.25
CA LEU A 299 8.93 -11.47 31.24
C LEU A 299 9.82 -10.97 32.39
N ASN A 300 10.74 -10.04 32.09
CA ASN A 300 11.69 -9.50 33.05
C ASN A 300 11.15 -8.27 33.81
N SER A 301 9.94 -7.83 33.50
CA SER A 301 9.32 -6.71 34.21
C SER A 301 8.66 -7.18 35.53
N ALA A 302 8.47 -6.23 36.46
CA ALA A 302 7.67 -6.47 37.65
C ALA A 302 6.24 -6.87 37.30
N ASP A 303 5.58 -7.66 38.14
CA ASP A 303 4.24 -8.19 37.87
C ASP A 303 3.22 -7.11 37.48
N GLN A 304 3.27 -5.93 38.12
CA GLN A 304 2.39 -4.82 37.78
C GLN A 304 2.67 -4.27 36.38
N ALA A 305 3.93 -4.15 35.98
CA ALA A 305 4.32 -3.72 34.65
C ALA A 305 3.92 -4.75 33.59
N MET A 306 4.10 -6.03 33.87
CA MET A 306 3.62 -7.14 33.01
C MET A 306 2.10 -7.04 32.79
N MET A 307 1.33 -6.80 33.83
CA MET A 307 -0.13 -6.64 33.71
C MET A 307 -0.49 -5.43 32.81
N SER A 308 0.27 -4.33 32.91
CA SER A 308 0.09 -3.17 32.05
C SER A 308 0.41 -3.46 30.59
N VAL A 309 1.50 -4.19 30.32
CA VAL A 309 1.87 -4.66 28.97
C VAL A 309 0.75 -5.51 28.36
N MET A 310 0.27 -6.50 29.10
CA MET A 310 -0.79 -7.40 28.63
C MET A 310 -2.11 -6.66 28.41
N SER A 311 -2.45 -5.71 29.29
CA SER A 311 -3.63 -4.84 29.11
C SER A 311 -3.51 -3.96 27.85
N THR A 312 -2.31 -3.50 27.54
CA THR A 312 -2.05 -2.76 26.30
C THR A 312 -2.31 -3.65 25.08
N VAL A 313 -1.80 -4.88 25.05
CA VAL A 313 -2.07 -5.84 23.98
C VAL A 313 -3.56 -6.11 23.83
N LEU A 314 -4.26 -6.40 24.93
CA LEU A 314 -5.71 -6.67 24.88
C LEU A 314 -6.50 -5.47 24.39
N SER A 315 -6.15 -4.27 24.81
CA SER A 315 -6.81 -3.04 24.35
C SER A 315 -6.68 -2.87 22.83
N ARG A 316 -5.50 -3.16 22.27
CA ARG A 316 -5.28 -3.12 20.81
C ARG A 316 -6.03 -4.22 20.06
N LEU A 317 -6.07 -5.41 20.63
CA LEU A 317 -6.75 -6.55 20.02
C LEU A 317 -8.29 -6.50 20.16
N ASN A 318 -8.82 -5.69 21.09
CA ASN A 318 -10.26 -5.55 21.29
C ASN A 318 -11.02 -5.06 20.06
N ALA A 319 -10.35 -4.29 19.19
CA ALA A 319 -10.93 -3.81 17.94
C ALA A 319 -11.32 -4.94 16.95
N PHE A 320 -10.77 -6.14 17.12
CA PHE A 320 -11.05 -7.30 16.26
C PHE A 320 -12.22 -8.16 16.75
N LEU A 321 -12.81 -7.84 17.90
CA LEU A 321 -13.90 -8.59 18.53
C LEU A 321 -15.25 -8.17 17.96
N ASP A 322 -15.49 -8.54 16.74
CA ASP A 322 -16.76 -8.34 16.04
C ASP A 322 -17.08 -9.64 15.29
N SER A 323 -18.23 -10.24 15.58
CA SER A 323 -18.65 -11.53 14.99
C SER A 323 -18.73 -11.49 13.46
N GLU A 324 -18.96 -10.34 12.86
CA GLU A 324 -18.93 -10.17 11.42
C GLU A 324 -17.49 -10.07 10.91
N LEU A 325 -16.60 -9.33 11.59
CA LEU A 325 -15.18 -9.26 11.23
C LEU A 325 -14.48 -10.62 11.37
N GLU A 326 -14.90 -11.48 12.27
CA GLU A 326 -14.41 -12.85 12.37
C GLU A 326 -14.60 -13.64 11.07
N GLN A 327 -15.66 -13.36 10.31
CA GLN A 327 -15.90 -13.98 9.00
C GLN A 327 -14.86 -13.59 7.95
N VAL A 328 -14.14 -12.50 8.16
CA VAL A 328 -13.01 -12.07 7.33
C VAL A 328 -11.69 -12.55 7.92
N LEU A 329 -11.45 -12.29 9.19
CA LEU A 329 -10.14 -12.42 9.84
C LEU A 329 -9.75 -13.85 10.23
N CYS A 330 -10.73 -14.76 10.37
CA CYS A 330 -10.51 -16.11 10.82
C CYS A 330 -10.38 -17.13 9.68
N PHE A 331 -10.34 -16.68 8.43
CA PHE A 331 -10.21 -17.54 7.25
C PHE A 331 -9.05 -17.06 6.39
N ASP A 332 -8.30 -18.02 5.83
CA ASP A 332 -7.11 -17.71 5.06
C ASP A 332 -7.38 -16.88 3.82
N SER A 333 -6.39 -16.07 3.48
CA SER A 333 -6.41 -15.20 2.31
C SER A 333 -6.07 -15.99 1.05
N ALA A 334 -6.86 -15.80 0.01
CA ALA A 334 -6.53 -16.31 -1.32
C ALA A 334 -5.29 -15.60 -1.92
N ILE A 335 -5.07 -14.34 -1.54
CA ILE A 335 -3.96 -13.50 -1.99
C ILE A 335 -3.19 -13.03 -0.75
N ASN A 336 -1.90 -13.35 -0.69
CA ASN A 336 -0.94 -12.82 0.27
C ASN A 336 0.07 -11.90 -0.43
N ALA A 337 0.94 -11.22 0.30
CA ALA A 337 1.90 -10.27 -0.27
C ALA A 337 2.83 -10.89 -1.33
N GLU A 338 3.27 -12.13 -1.13
CA GLU A 338 4.17 -12.82 -2.08
C GLU A 338 3.46 -13.15 -3.40
N SER A 339 2.24 -13.68 -3.33
CA SER A 339 1.43 -13.95 -4.52
C SER A 339 1.02 -12.65 -5.21
N PHE A 340 0.72 -11.61 -4.44
CA PHE A 340 0.37 -10.28 -4.94
C PHE A 340 1.52 -9.61 -5.69
N ALA A 341 2.75 -9.81 -5.23
CA ALA A 341 3.97 -9.31 -5.88
C ALA A 341 4.40 -10.12 -7.11
N SER A 342 4.01 -11.40 -7.22
CA SER A 342 4.54 -12.31 -8.25
C SER A 342 3.53 -12.72 -9.31
N ARG A 343 2.23 -12.63 -9.02
CA ARG A 343 1.14 -13.04 -9.93
C ARG A 343 0.19 -11.88 -10.19
N LYS A 344 -0.50 -11.92 -11.34
CA LYS A 344 -1.58 -10.98 -11.64
C LYS A 344 -2.70 -11.13 -10.61
N SER A 345 -2.81 -10.18 -9.71
CA SER A 345 -3.74 -10.26 -8.59
C SER A 345 -4.49 -8.95 -8.41
N ALA A 346 -5.77 -9.02 -8.08
CA ALA A 346 -6.63 -7.87 -7.80
C ALA A 346 -7.32 -8.05 -6.47
N ILE A 347 -7.13 -7.11 -5.56
CA ILE A 347 -7.83 -7.04 -4.28
C ILE A 347 -8.79 -5.87 -4.33
N PHE A 348 -10.08 -6.13 -4.15
CA PHE A 348 -11.09 -5.09 -3.94
C PHE A 348 -11.44 -5.06 -2.46
N LEU A 349 -11.28 -3.90 -1.84
CA LEU A 349 -11.57 -3.69 -0.43
C LEU A 349 -12.78 -2.79 -0.30
N ILE A 350 -13.93 -3.39 -0.01
CA ILE A 350 -15.21 -2.67 0.10
C ILE A 350 -15.39 -2.17 1.52
N LEU A 351 -15.61 -0.85 1.64
CA LEU A 351 -15.79 -0.16 2.90
C LEU A 351 -17.26 0.23 3.12
N PRO A 352 -17.77 0.15 4.36
CA PRO A 352 -19.07 0.73 4.69
C PRO A 352 -18.98 2.26 4.71
N GLU A 353 -19.87 2.94 3.96
CA GLU A 353 -19.96 4.42 3.99
C GLU A 353 -20.68 4.91 5.27
N GLU A 354 -21.65 4.15 5.74
CA GLU A 354 -22.54 4.54 6.84
C GLU A 354 -21.96 4.22 8.23
N ASP A 355 -21.13 3.18 8.32
CA ASP A 355 -20.51 2.73 9.57
C ASP A 355 -18.97 2.73 9.47
N PRO A 356 -18.30 3.82 9.86
CA PRO A 356 -16.85 3.90 9.79
C PRO A 356 -16.13 3.06 10.86
N SER A 357 -16.85 2.38 11.76
CA SER A 357 -16.25 1.59 12.85
C SER A 357 -15.30 0.50 12.34
N LYS A 358 -15.57 -0.07 11.16
CA LYS A 358 -14.75 -1.10 10.53
C LYS A 358 -13.64 -0.55 9.60
N ASN A 359 -13.61 0.76 9.35
CA ASN A 359 -12.66 1.37 8.40
C ASN A 359 -11.21 1.30 8.88
N PHE A 360 -10.96 1.15 10.20
CA PHE A 360 -9.62 0.91 10.72
C PHE A 360 -8.98 -0.35 10.13
N MET A 361 -9.80 -1.37 9.82
CA MET A 361 -9.34 -2.61 9.20
C MET A 361 -8.70 -2.37 7.83
N ALA A 362 -9.26 -1.47 7.04
CA ALA A 362 -8.68 -1.14 5.74
C ALA A 362 -7.29 -0.51 5.88
N GLY A 363 -7.12 0.42 6.82
CA GLY A 363 -5.81 1.00 7.15
C GLY A 363 -4.81 -0.07 7.58
N LEU A 364 -5.21 -0.94 8.51
CA LEU A 364 -4.39 -2.05 8.99
C LEU A 364 -4.00 -3.01 7.86
N MET A 365 -4.94 -3.40 7.00
CA MET A 365 -4.69 -4.28 5.87
C MET A 365 -3.71 -3.67 4.87
N ILE A 366 -3.90 -2.40 4.48
CA ILE A 366 -3.00 -1.70 3.57
C ILE A 366 -1.61 -1.59 4.19
N GLN A 367 -1.53 -1.22 5.46
CA GLN A 367 -0.27 -1.04 6.18
C GLN A 367 0.49 -2.38 6.33
N THR A 368 -0.19 -3.46 6.73
CA THR A 368 0.41 -4.78 6.86
C THR A 368 0.87 -5.29 5.50
N LEU A 369 -0.01 -5.26 4.48
CA LEU A 369 0.31 -5.68 3.12
C LEU A 369 1.50 -4.89 2.54
N SER A 370 1.55 -3.59 2.79
CA SER A 370 2.65 -2.74 2.28
C SER A 370 3.99 -3.07 2.94
N ARG A 371 4.00 -3.30 4.25
CA ARG A 371 5.21 -3.71 4.98
C ARG A 371 5.69 -5.11 4.54
N GLU A 372 4.76 -6.03 4.31
CA GLU A 372 5.06 -7.34 3.74
C GLU A 372 5.61 -7.22 2.32
N LEU A 373 5.03 -6.36 1.47
CA LEU A 373 5.52 -6.09 0.12
C LEU A 373 6.94 -5.48 0.13
N PHE A 374 7.24 -4.63 1.09
CA PHE A 374 8.62 -4.13 1.27
C PHE A 374 9.58 -5.27 1.60
N ALA A 375 9.17 -6.18 2.49
CA ALA A 375 9.96 -7.36 2.82
C ALA A 375 10.20 -8.25 1.59
N VAL A 376 9.18 -8.46 0.76
CA VAL A 376 9.29 -9.20 -0.51
C VAL A 376 10.18 -8.48 -1.51
N ALA A 377 10.10 -7.15 -1.61
CA ALA A 377 10.97 -6.36 -2.49
C ALA A 377 12.43 -6.48 -2.08
N ASP A 378 12.73 -6.37 -0.77
CA ASP A 378 14.08 -6.48 -0.24
C ASP A 378 14.70 -7.85 -0.56
N GLU A 379 13.92 -8.93 -0.47
CA GLU A 379 14.35 -10.28 -0.88
C GLU A 379 14.58 -10.43 -2.40
N ASN A 380 13.93 -9.60 -3.21
CA ASN A 380 14.07 -9.58 -4.67
C ASN A 380 15.06 -8.50 -5.17
N GLY A 381 16.05 -8.13 -4.39
CA GLY A 381 17.05 -7.14 -4.79
C GLY A 381 16.54 -5.69 -4.76
N GLY A 382 15.62 -5.39 -3.86
CA GLY A 382 15.11 -4.05 -3.59
C GLY A 382 13.91 -3.64 -4.44
N LYS A 383 13.40 -4.50 -5.35
CA LYS A 383 12.25 -4.18 -6.21
C LYS A 383 11.30 -5.36 -6.34
N LEU A 384 10.00 -5.08 -6.42
CA LEU A 384 9.00 -6.07 -6.77
C LEU A 384 9.17 -6.53 -8.23
N LYS A 385 8.92 -7.80 -8.50
CA LYS A 385 8.95 -8.36 -9.87
C LYS A 385 7.88 -7.73 -10.75
N ASN A 386 6.69 -7.55 -10.20
CA ASN A 386 5.55 -6.92 -10.85
C ASN A 386 5.24 -5.61 -10.14
N ARG A 387 4.83 -4.57 -10.89
CA ARG A 387 4.35 -3.33 -10.28
C ARG A 387 3.05 -3.59 -9.53
N VAL A 388 2.98 -3.08 -8.33
CA VAL A 388 1.78 -3.10 -7.49
C VAL A 388 1.23 -1.69 -7.38
N VAL A 389 -0.07 -1.52 -7.62
CA VAL A 389 -0.75 -0.22 -7.52
C VAL A 389 -1.83 -0.28 -6.45
N LEU A 390 -1.81 0.69 -5.53
CA LEU A 390 -2.85 0.87 -4.52
C LEU A 390 -3.71 2.07 -4.92
N PHE A 391 -4.89 1.80 -5.48
CA PHE A 391 -5.91 2.82 -5.79
C PHE A 391 -6.73 3.08 -4.53
N CYS A 392 -6.45 4.18 -3.85
CA CYS A 392 -7.12 4.55 -2.61
C CYS A 392 -8.21 5.58 -2.87
N ASP A 393 -9.36 5.13 -3.39
CA ASP A 393 -10.52 6.03 -3.57
C ASP A 393 -11.07 6.46 -2.21
N GLU A 394 -11.42 7.73 -2.11
CA GLU A 394 -11.90 8.38 -0.88
C GLU A 394 -10.94 8.21 0.34
N LEU A 395 -9.60 8.20 0.12
CA LEU A 395 -8.62 8.09 1.20
C LEU A 395 -8.85 9.11 2.32
N GLY A 396 -9.33 10.29 1.98
CA GLY A 396 -9.60 11.36 2.95
C GLY A 396 -10.74 11.07 3.93
N THR A 397 -11.55 10.04 3.72
CA THR A 397 -12.64 9.61 4.61
C THR A 397 -12.24 8.46 5.54
N MET A 398 -11.10 7.83 5.28
CA MET A 398 -10.57 6.76 6.13
C MET A 398 -9.93 7.33 7.40
N PRO A 399 -9.94 6.57 8.52
CA PRO A 399 -9.08 6.89 9.65
C PRO A 399 -7.61 6.96 9.22
N ALA A 400 -6.85 7.83 9.86
CA ALA A 400 -5.41 7.90 9.64
C ALA A 400 -4.74 6.56 9.98
N PHE A 401 -3.74 6.17 9.21
CA PHE A 401 -2.84 5.05 9.46
C PHE A 401 -1.45 5.43 8.96
N ASP A 402 -0.41 4.72 9.41
CA ASP A 402 0.98 5.03 9.03
C ASP A 402 1.23 4.78 7.53
N ILE A 403 0.88 5.78 6.71
CA ILE A 403 1.04 5.79 5.25
C ILE A 403 2.36 6.45 4.80
N LEU A 404 3.00 7.25 5.65
CA LEU A 404 4.17 8.05 5.28
C LEU A 404 5.36 7.20 4.79
N PRO A 405 5.70 6.04 5.43
CA PRO A 405 6.73 5.16 4.91
C PRO A 405 6.42 4.63 3.51
N LEU A 406 5.13 4.49 3.18
CA LEU A 406 4.69 4.00 1.88
C LEU A 406 5.01 5.03 0.78
N PHE A 407 4.79 6.31 1.05
CA PHE A 407 5.14 7.39 0.12
C PHE A 407 6.65 7.55 -0.05
N SER A 408 7.41 7.46 1.03
CA SER A 408 8.87 7.66 0.98
C SER A 408 9.62 6.47 0.37
N ALA A 409 9.22 5.23 0.64
CA ALA A 409 9.96 4.02 0.25
C ALA A 409 9.31 3.19 -0.86
N GLY A 410 8.00 3.35 -1.12
CA GLY A 410 7.24 2.51 -2.05
C GLY A 410 7.68 2.66 -3.50
N ARG A 411 7.92 3.88 -3.95
CA ARG A 411 8.28 4.21 -5.32
C ARG A 411 9.47 3.39 -5.83
N SER A 412 10.60 3.43 -5.12
CA SER A 412 11.82 2.71 -5.52
C SER A 412 11.63 1.20 -5.59
N ARG A 413 10.61 0.66 -4.94
CA ARG A 413 10.26 -0.78 -4.90
C ARG A 413 9.18 -1.18 -5.91
N LYS A 414 8.79 -0.31 -6.84
CA LYS A 414 7.66 -0.49 -7.78
C LYS A 414 6.29 -0.64 -7.10
N LEU A 415 6.12 -0.03 -5.95
CA LEU A 415 4.84 0.10 -5.28
C LEU A 415 4.32 1.51 -5.50
N THR A 416 3.27 1.64 -6.29
CA THR A 416 2.65 2.92 -6.67
C THR A 416 1.42 3.17 -5.81
N LEU A 417 1.36 4.33 -5.18
CA LEU A 417 0.21 4.80 -4.43
C LEU A 417 -0.57 5.82 -5.23
N VAL A 418 -1.87 5.65 -5.28
CA VAL A 418 -2.79 6.56 -5.99
C VAL A 418 -3.90 6.99 -5.03
N PRO A 419 -3.63 7.92 -4.10
CA PRO A 419 -4.68 8.52 -3.30
C PRO A 419 -5.60 9.37 -4.16
N ILE A 420 -6.89 9.19 -3.95
CA ILE A 420 -7.96 9.95 -4.60
C ILE A 420 -8.72 10.69 -3.51
N ILE A 421 -8.65 12.02 -3.53
CA ILE A 421 -9.22 12.88 -2.50
C ILE A 421 -10.13 13.96 -3.09
N GLN A 422 -10.93 14.59 -2.24
CA GLN A 422 -11.79 15.68 -2.66
C GLN A 422 -11.15 17.05 -2.47
N SER A 423 -10.28 17.17 -1.46
CA SER A 423 -9.56 18.41 -1.15
C SER A 423 -8.28 18.11 -0.36
N LEU A 424 -7.31 19.02 -0.39
CA LEU A 424 -6.09 18.91 0.40
C LEU A 424 -6.35 18.97 1.91
N ALA A 425 -7.41 19.68 2.32
CA ALA A 425 -7.84 19.72 3.73
C ALA A 425 -8.18 18.34 4.33
N GLN A 426 -8.52 17.34 3.51
CA GLN A 426 -8.72 15.97 3.98
C GLN A 426 -7.41 15.31 4.41
N LEU A 427 -6.31 15.59 3.73
CA LEU A 427 -4.99 15.11 4.16
C LEU A 427 -4.55 15.79 5.44
N GLU A 428 -4.72 17.12 5.54
CA GLU A 428 -4.38 17.87 6.75
C GLU A 428 -5.19 17.41 7.98
N LYS A 429 -6.48 17.08 7.78
CA LYS A 429 -7.33 16.54 8.83
C LYS A 429 -6.81 15.21 9.36
N ASN A 430 -6.36 14.32 8.48
CA ASN A 430 -6.00 12.95 8.86
C ASN A 430 -4.53 12.85 9.31
N TYR A 431 -3.62 13.59 8.68
CA TYR A 431 -2.18 13.43 8.88
C TYR A 431 -1.50 14.67 9.48
N GLY A 432 -2.29 15.68 9.85
CA GLY A 432 -1.76 16.98 10.25
C GLY A 432 -1.15 17.74 9.08
N LYS A 433 -0.72 18.97 9.32
CA LYS A 433 -0.16 19.82 8.28
C LYS A 433 1.16 19.26 7.73
N GLU A 434 2.05 18.83 8.62
CA GLU A 434 3.36 18.27 8.25
C GLU A 434 3.21 16.95 7.48
N GLY A 435 2.36 16.04 7.95
CA GLY A 435 2.10 14.78 7.25
C GLY A 435 1.47 14.98 5.87
N ALA A 436 0.56 15.93 5.73
CA ALA A 436 -0.02 16.28 4.43
C ALA A 436 1.01 16.88 3.46
N GLU A 437 1.95 17.68 3.96
CA GLU A 437 3.06 18.24 3.18
C GLU A 437 4.02 17.11 2.73
N ILE A 438 4.40 16.20 3.64
CA ILE A 438 5.22 15.03 3.31
C ILE A 438 4.56 14.19 2.21
N ILE A 439 3.25 13.96 2.28
CA ILE A 439 2.53 13.22 1.24
C ILE A 439 2.64 13.94 -0.11
N GLN A 440 2.39 15.26 -0.15
CA GLN A 440 2.45 16.05 -1.37
C GLN A 440 3.84 16.08 -1.98
N ASP A 441 4.90 16.20 -1.16
CA ASP A 441 6.29 16.25 -1.61
C ASP A 441 6.79 14.92 -2.19
N ASN A 442 6.19 13.79 -1.75
CA ASN A 442 6.54 12.47 -2.25
C ASN A 442 5.70 12.01 -3.45
N VAL A 443 4.77 12.83 -3.93
CA VAL A 443 3.96 12.56 -5.12
C VAL A 443 4.63 13.21 -6.34
N GLN A 444 4.95 12.40 -7.35
CA GLN A 444 5.56 12.88 -8.59
C GLN A 444 4.53 13.41 -9.58
N ASP A 445 3.32 12.83 -9.56
CA ASP A 445 2.22 13.27 -10.41
C ASP A 445 1.06 13.76 -9.56
N THR A 446 0.59 14.97 -9.83
CA THR A 446 -0.66 15.49 -9.29
C THR A 446 -1.63 15.78 -10.43
N ILE A 447 -2.76 15.08 -10.42
CA ILE A 447 -3.86 15.31 -11.37
C ILE A 447 -5.04 15.93 -10.65
N PHE A 448 -5.57 17.02 -11.18
CA PHE A 448 -6.69 17.70 -10.54
C PHE A 448 -7.62 18.39 -11.54
N GLY A 449 -8.87 18.56 -11.11
CA GLY A 449 -9.90 19.25 -11.86
C GLY A 449 -11.28 19.17 -11.21
N GLY A 450 -12.11 20.14 -11.49
CA GLY A 450 -13.47 20.22 -10.94
C GLY A 450 -13.48 20.46 -9.43
N PHE A 451 -13.54 21.72 -9.03
CA PHE A 451 -13.56 22.13 -7.63
C PHE A 451 -14.95 22.63 -7.21
N ALA A 452 -15.26 22.49 -5.93
CA ALA A 452 -16.44 23.14 -5.36
C ALA A 452 -16.30 24.66 -5.43
N PRO A 453 -17.40 25.44 -5.53
CA PRO A 453 -17.35 26.89 -5.67
C PRO A 453 -16.51 27.61 -4.59
N ASN A 454 -16.55 27.11 -3.36
CA ASN A 454 -15.84 27.67 -2.21
C ASN A 454 -14.54 26.95 -1.87
N SER A 455 -13.92 26.25 -2.84
CA SER A 455 -12.73 25.44 -2.59
C SER A 455 -11.48 26.28 -2.35
N GLN A 456 -10.88 26.18 -1.19
CA GLN A 456 -9.54 26.72 -0.88
C GLN A 456 -8.44 25.94 -1.63
N THR A 457 -8.66 24.65 -1.91
CA THR A 457 -7.73 23.84 -2.69
C THR A 457 -7.47 24.44 -4.07
N ALA A 458 -8.49 25.05 -4.71
CA ALA A 458 -8.30 25.75 -5.99
C ALA A 458 -7.35 26.96 -5.87
N GLU A 459 -7.37 27.66 -4.74
CA GLU A 459 -6.46 28.78 -4.48
C GLU A 459 -5.02 28.31 -4.27
N MET A 460 -4.85 27.22 -3.51
CA MET A 460 -3.53 26.61 -3.30
C MET A 460 -2.94 26.11 -4.61
N LEU A 461 -3.71 25.38 -5.42
CA LEU A 461 -3.24 24.84 -6.70
C LEU A 461 -3.00 25.92 -7.75
N SER A 462 -3.74 27.03 -7.74
CA SER A 462 -3.45 28.19 -8.57
C SER A 462 -2.07 28.77 -8.27
N LYS A 463 -1.69 28.86 -6.99
CA LYS A 463 -0.35 29.31 -6.56
C LYS A 463 0.74 28.32 -6.99
N VAL A 464 0.51 27.01 -6.84
CA VAL A 464 1.45 25.96 -7.22
C VAL A 464 1.71 25.92 -8.72
N LEU A 465 0.70 26.22 -9.55
CA LEU A 465 0.87 26.37 -11.01
C LEU A 465 1.79 27.51 -11.39
N GLY A 466 2.04 28.46 -10.49
CA GLY A 466 2.93 29.58 -10.67
C GLY A 466 2.35 30.70 -11.50
N ASN A 467 3.15 31.77 -11.65
CA ASN A 467 2.77 33.01 -12.32
C ASN A 467 3.50 33.16 -13.64
N ARG A 468 2.90 33.93 -14.53
CA ARG A 468 3.47 34.35 -15.81
C ARG A 468 3.34 35.85 -16.01
N THR A 469 4.24 36.39 -16.76
CA THR A 469 4.20 37.79 -17.18
C THR A 469 3.21 37.97 -18.32
N VAL A 470 2.24 38.83 -18.14
CA VAL A 470 1.26 39.18 -19.19
C VAL A 470 1.23 40.70 -19.39
N MET A 471 0.86 41.11 -20.58
CA MET A 471 0.67 42.54 -20.88
C MET A 471 -0.75 42.95 -20.48
N SER A 472 -0.86 44.01 -19.70
CA SER A 472 -2.12 44.66 -19.34
C SER A 472 -2.16 46.05 -20.01
N GLY A 473 -3.32 46.45 -20.45
CA GLY A 473 -3.49 47.75 -21.11
C GLY A 473 -4.55 48.62 -20.44
N SER A 474 -4.26 49.87 -20.31
CA SER A 474 -5.20 50.94 -19.93
C SER A 474 -5.39 51.89 -21.10
N ILE A 475 -6.65 52.21 -21.36
CA ILE A 475 -7.03 53.16 -22.42
C ILE A 475 -7.72 54.33 -21.76
N SER A 476 -7.11 55.50 -21.90
CA SER A 476 -7.72 56.74 -21.47
C SER A 476 -8.25 57.48 -22.69
N ARG A 477 -9.49 57.98 -22.62
CA ARG A 477 -10.12 58.77 -23.68
C ARG A 477 -10.21 60.21 -23.24
N GLY A 478 -9.27 61.04 -23.72
CA GLY A 478 -9.40 62.49 -23.71
C GLY A 478 -10.26 62.94 -24.91
N LYS A 479 -10.87 64.13 -24.80
CA LYS A 479 -11.69 64.71 -25.89
C LYS A 479 -10.94 64.88 -27.22
N ASN A 480 -9.61 64.98 -27.14
CA ASN A 480 -8.78 65.30 -28.32
C ASN A 480 -7.65 64.32 -28.60
N ASP A 481 -7.33 63.39 -27.65
CA ASP A 481 -6.23 62.45 -27.89
C ASP A 481 -6.43 61.13 -27.01
N PRO A 482 -6.71 60.00 -27.63
CA PRO A 482 -6.76 58.74 -26.91
C PRO A 482 -5.33 58.27 -26.58
N SER A 483 -5.02 58.09 -25.29
CA SER A 483 -3.75 57.54 -24.87
C SER A 483 -3.92 56.06 -24.45
N GLN A 484 -2.95 55.25 -24.86
CA GLN A 484 -2.85 53.83 -24.48
C GLN A 484 -1.59 53.62 -23.64
N SER A 485 -1.74 53.05 -22.44
CA SER A 485 -0.62 52.63 -21.61
C SER A 485 -0.60 51.12 -21.54
N LEU A 486 0.55 50.52 -21.82
CA LEU A 486 0.78 49.07 -21.71
C LEU A 486 1.79 48.84 -20.60
N GLN A 487 1.48 47.90 -19.68
CA GLN A 487 2.40 47.48 -18.62
C GLN A 487 2.43 45.99 -18.51
N MET A 488 3.56 45.44 -18.10
CA MET A 488 3.68 44.05 -17.76
C MET A 488 3.19 43.81 -16.32
N ILE A 489 2.38 42.82 -16.12
CA ILE A 489 1.86 42.44 -14.81
C ILE A 489 2.00 40.97 -14.56
N GLU A 490 1.98 40.62 -13.31
CA GLU A 490 1.88 39.23 -12.84
C GLU A 490 0.47 38.69 -13.05
N ARG A 491 0.38 37.46 -13.54
CA ARG A 491 -0.88 36.73 -13.62
C ARG A 491 -0.64 35.24 -13.38
N PRO A 492 -1.42 34.58 -12.46
CA PRO A 492 -1.37 33.12 -12.33
C PRO A 492 -1.53 32.42 -13.69
N LEU A 493 -0.84 31.29 -13.87
CA LEU A 493 -1.00 30.48 -15.08
C LEU A 493 -2.47 30.08 -15.28
N MET A 494 -3.16 29.81 -14.18
CA MET A 494 -4.60 29.67 -14.09
C MET A 494 -5.11 30.25 -12.77
N THR A 495 -6.11 31.14 -12.83
CA THR A 495 -6.70 31.74 -11.63
C THR A 495 -7.62 30.74 -10.91
N PRO A 496 -7.92 30.93 -9.61
CA PRO A 496 -8.82 30.04 -8.88
C PRO A 496 -10.21 29.88 -9.50
N ASP A 497 -10.76 30.96 -10.07
CA ASP A 497 -12.04 30.94 -10.78
C ASP A 497 -11.98 30.15 -12.09
N GLU A 498 -10.88 30.25 -12.84
CA GLU A 498 -10.63 29.42 -14.01
C GLU A 498 -10.52 27.93 -13.64
N LEU A 499 -9.88 27.60 -12.51
CA LEU A 499 -9.78 26.25 -11.99
C LEU A 499 -11.16 25.70 -11.58
N LYS A 500 -11.97 26.51 -10.90
CA LYS A 500 -13.35 26.16 -10.52
C LYS A 500 -14.28 25.97 -11.72
N SER A 501 -13.94 26.59 -12.86
CA SER A 501 -14.71 26.54 -14.10
C SER A 501 -14.27 25.44 -15.09
N ILE A 502 -13.30 24.58 -14.70
CA ILE A 502 -12.83 23.47 -15.55
C ILE A 502 -14.02 22.53 -15.86
N PRO A 503 -14.33 22.26 -17.14
CA PRO A 503 -15.40 21.35 -17.52
C PRO A 503 -15.10 19.90 -17.09
N LYS A 504 -16.15 19.11 -16.81
CA LYS A 504 -16.03 17.67 -16.52
C LYS A 504 -15.22 16.95 -17.60
N GLY A 505 -14.32 16.08 -17.17
CA GLY A 505 -13.43 15.32 -18.05
C GLY A 505 -12.18 16.10 -18.50
N GLN A 506 -12.03 17.36 -18.13
CA GLN A 506 -10.77 18.10 -18.28
C GLN A 506 -10.04 18.15 -16.94
N PHE A 507 -8.74 17.94 -17.00
CA PHE A 507 -7.87 17.90 -15.83
C PHE A 507 -6.56 18.60 -16.12
N ILE A 508 -5.88 18.99 -15.08
CA ILE A 508 -4.51 19.47 -15.12
C ILE A 508 -3.64 18.40 -14.51
N VAL A 509 -2.54 18.09 -15.15
CA VAL A 509 -1.50 17.20 -14.65
C VAL A 509 -0.23 17.99 -14.43
N MET A 510 0.31 17.91 -13.24
CA MET A 510 1.65 18.37 -12.88
C MET A 510 2.51 17.13 -12.66
N LYS A 511 3.67 17.09 -13.28
CA LYS A 511 4.69 16.05 -13.09
C LYS A 511 6.00 16.71 -12.69
N THR A 512 6.69 16.14 -11.73
CA THR A 512 8.01 16.60 -11.28
C THR A 512 8.98 16.73 -12.47
N GLY A 513 9.64 17.88 -12.59
CA GLY A 513 10.60 18.15 -13.66
C GLY A 513 10.01 18.53 -15.01
N THR A 514 8.68 18.69 -15.11
CA THR A 514 8.00 19.09 -16.35
C THR A 514 7.07 20.28 -16.15
N HIS A 515 6.70 20.93 -17.25
CA HIS A 515 5.65 21.94 -17.19
C HIS A 515 4.27 21.29 -17.07
N PRO A 516 3.32 21.93 -16.35
CA PRO A 516 1.96 21.41 -16.23
C PRO A 516 1.29 21.28 -17.61
N MET A 517 0.49 20.23 -17.76
CA MET A 517 -0.29 20.00 -18.97
C MET A 517 -1.80 20.05 -18.70
N ARG A 518 -2.56 20.55 -19.67
CA ARG A 518 -4.01 20.35 -19.73
C ARG A 518 -4.28 19.06 -20.46
N THR A 519 -4.99 18.16 -19.82
CA THR A 519 -5.38 16.89 -20.40
C THR A 519 -6.88 16.71 -20.41
N ARG A 520 -7.34 15.81 -21.25
CA ARG A 520 -8.72 15.36 -21.25
C ARG A 520 -8.73 13.87 -20.98
N LEU A 521 -9.39 13.49 -19.88
CA LEU A 521 -9.79 12.12 -19.67
C LEU A 521 -11.22 11.95 -20.17
N ARG A 522 -11.45 10.89 -20.93
CA ARG A 522 -12.78 10.60 -21.47
C ARG A 522 -13.58 9.78 -20.48
N LEU A 523 -14.89 9.78 -20.61
CA LEU A 523 -15.76 8.86 -19.90
C LEU A 523 -15.34 7.42 -20.28
N PHE A 524 -15.40 6.48 -19.33
CA PHE A 524 -14.99 5.09 -19.58
C PHE A 524 -15.63 4.46 -20.84
N LEU A 525 -16.90 4.82 -21.16
CA LEU A 525 -17.56 4.40 -22.38
C LEU A 525 -16.85 4.87 -23.67
N ASP A 526 -16.30 6.09 -23.64
CA ASP A 526 -15.56 6.64 -24.79
C ASP A 526 -14.17 6.00 -24.95
N TRP A 527 -13.68 5.34 -23.93
CA TRP A 527 -12.48 4.48 -23.98
C TRP A 527 -12.79 3.08 -24.55
N GLY A 528 -14.05 2.77 -24.83
CA GLY A 528 -14.51 1.44 -25.22
C GLY A 528 -14.64 0.45 -24.07
N ILE A 529 -14.61 0.95 -22.83
CA ILE A 529 -14.81 0.11 -21.64
C ILE A 529 -16.30 -0.13 -21.47
N THR A 530 -16.69 -1.39 -21.50
CA THR A 530 -18.06 -1.85 -21.23
C THR A 530 -18.01 -2.84 -20.07
N PHE A 531 -19.01 -2.79 -19.21
CA PHE A 531 -19.15 -3.78 -18.14
C PHE A 531 -19.99 -4.95 -18.64
N GLY A 532 -19.50 -6.16 -18.37
CA GLY A 532 -20.22 -7.40 -18.67
C GLY A 532 -21.08 -7.85 -17.50
N ALA A 533 -21.16 -9.18 -17.29
CA ALA A 533 -21.85 -9.73 -16.13
C ALA A 533 -21.19 -9.23 -14.83
N PRO A 534 -21.97 -8.79 -13.84
CA PRO A 534 -21.43 -8.30 -12.58
C PRO A 534 -20.66 -9.43 -11.86
N TYR A 535 -19.62 -9.05 -11.15
CA TYR A 535 -18.96 -9.96 -10.21
C TYR A 535 -19.82 -10.07 -8.95
N ILE A 536 -20.34 -11.25 -8.71
CA ILE A 536 -21.20 -11.51 -7.58
C ILE A 536 -20.45 -12.42 -6.61
N LEU A 537 -20.26 -11.94 -5.40
CA LEU A 537 -19.78 -12.77 -4.30
C LEU A 537 -20.91 -13.71 -3.87
N PRO A 538 -20.68 -15.03 -3.88
CA PRO A 538 -21.68 -15.95 -3.35
C PRO A 538 -21.87 -15.74 -1.85
N GLU A 539 -23.08 -15.90 -1.37
CA GLU A 539 -23.34 -15.95 0.07
C GLU A 539 -22.64 -17.17 0.65
N LYS A 540 -21.74 -16.96 1.61
CA LYS A 540 -20.98 -18.03 2.26
C LYS A 540 -21.65 -18.54 3.54
N ALA A 541 -22.76 -17.90 3.93
CA ALA A 541 -23.41 -18.05 5.24
C ALA A 541 -22.42 -17.76 6.40
N ALA A 542 -22.87 -17.88 7.64
CA ALA A 542 -22.00 -17.75 8.79
C ALA A 542 -21.11 -19.02 8.90
N ARG A 543 -19.83 -18.86 8.57
CA ARG A 543 -18.84 -19.95 8.71
C ARG A 543 -18.53 -20.16 10.19
N LYS A 544 -18.43 -21.42 10.61
CA LYS A 544 -18.06 -21.75 11.99
C LYS A 544 -16.58 -21.41 12.23
N VAL A 545 -16.34 -20.46 13.11
CA VAL A 545 -14.99 -20.10 13.54
C VAL A 545 -14.53 -21.09 14.63
N ALA A 546 -13.30 -21.56 14.51
CA ALA A 546 -12.66 -22.40 15.51
C ALA A 546 -11.54 -21.62 16.19
N TYR A 547 -11.55 -21.57 17.51
CA TYR A 547 -10.58 -20.82 18.30
C TYR A 547 -9.55 -21.75 18.91
N ALA A 548 -8.32 -21.24 19.05
CA ALA A 548 -7.30 -21.87 19.86
C ALA A 548 -7.57 -21.65 21.36
N SER A 549 -7.24 -22.64 22.18
CA SER A 549 -7.34 -22.54 23.63
C SER A 549 -5.96 -22.69 24.29
N ARG A 550 -5.81 -22.09 25.46
CA ARG A 550 -4.60 -22.22 26.29
C ARG A 550 -4.27 -23.67 26.57
N LYS A 551 -5.28 -24.52 26.90
CA LYS A 551 -5.08 -25.94 27.21
C LYS A 551 -4.51 -26.71 26.03
N GLU A 552 -5.01 -26.43 24.81
CA GLU A 552 -4.49 -27.08 23.60
C GLU A 552 -3.04 -26.65 23.32
N LEU A 553 -2.74 -25.37 23.50
CA LEU A 553 -1.37 -24.84 23.31
C LEU A 553 -0.40 -25.46 24.33
N GLU A 554 -0.76 -25.50 25.61
CA GLU A 554 0.05 -26.15 26.66
C GLU A 554 0.28 -27.62 26.37
N ALA A 555 -0.77 -28.35 25.97
CA ALA A 555 -0.66 -29.76 25.64
C ALA A 555 0.23 -30.03 24.42
N ALA A 556 0.14 -29.16 23.39
CA ALA A 556 0.97 -29.28 22.20
C ALA A 556 2.46 -29.02 22.51
N ILE A 557 2.75 -28.01 23.33
CA ILE A 557 4.13 -27.70 23.78
C ILE A 557 4.67 -28.90 24.62
N ASP A 558 3.89 -29.40 25.57
CA ASP A 558 4.29 -30.55 26.42
C ASP A 558 4.53 -31.82 25.58
N ALA A 559 3.76 -32.03 24.50
CA ALA A 559 3.96 -33.14 23.57
C ALA A 559 5.29 -32.98 22.79
N HIS A 560 5.51 -31.78 22.21
CA HIS A 560 6.72 -31.51 21.46
C HIS A 560 8.01 -31.65 22.29
N ILE A 561 8.00 -31.17 23.54
CA ILE A 561 9.15 -31.34 24.45
C ILE A 561 9.41 -32.81 24.73
N ARG A 562 8.38 -33.61 24.94
CA ARG A 562 8.53 -35.08 25.14
C ARG A 562 9.10 -35.76 23.91
N ASP A 563 8.62 -35.41 22.72
CA ASP A 563 9.10 -35.99 21.46
C ASP A 563 10.57 -35.66 21.22
N GLN A 564 10.99 -34.42 21.49
CA GLN A 564 12.41 -34.02 21.39
C GLN A 564 13.29 -34.76 22.40
N ALA A 565 12.84 -34.94 23.64
CA ALA A 565 13.55 -35.70 24.65
C ALA A 565 13.70 -37.17 24.25
N ALA A 566 12.68 -37.79 23.64
CA ALA A 566 12.75 -39.16 23.14
C ALA A 566 13.76 -39.31 22.00
N VAL A 567 13.77 -38.40 21.03
CA VAL A 567 14.75 -38.39 19.92
C VAL A 567 16.19 -38.20 20.42
N GLN A 568 16.39 -37.35 21.42
CA GLN A 568 17.72 -37.18 22.04
C GLN A 568 18.18 -38.42 22.81
N ALA A 569 17.27 -39.10 23.50
CA ALA A 569 17.58 -40.33 24.19
C ALA A 569 17.94 -41.47 23.21
N GLU A 570 17.22 -41.61 22.10
CA GLU A 570 17.55 -42.57 21.04
C GLU A 570 18.90 -42.27 20.36
N SER A 571 19.22 -41.01 20.11
CA SER A 571 20.52 -40.60 19.53
C SER A 571 21.70 -40.80 20.50
N ALA A 572 21.46 -40.71 21.79
CA ALA A 572 22.47 -40.96 22.84
C ALA A 572 22.69 -42.46 23.15
N GLY A 573 21.70 -43.32 22.83
CA GLY A 573 21.77 -44.77 23.05
C GLY A 573 22.50 -45.57 21.96
N THR A 574 22.91 -44.96 20.85
CA THR A 574 23.63 -45.62 19.73
C THR A 574 25.14 -45.32 19.71
N SER A 575 25.83 -45.27 20.86
CA SER A 575 27.29 -45.36 20.88
C SER A 575 27.67 -46.87 20.98
N PRO A 576 28.36 -47.45 19.98
CA PRO A 576 28.86 -48.80 20.13
C PRO A 576 29.92 -48.81 21.24
N ALA A 577 29.76 -49.76 22.16
CA ALA A 577 30.76 -50.02 23.21
C ALA A 577 32.13 -50.24 22.59
N PRO A 578 33.21 -49.72 23.17
CA PRO A 578 34.56 -50.05 22.70
C PRO A 578 34.87 -51.51 23.03
N THR A 579 35.14 -52.29 21.99
CA THR A 579 35.74 -53.63 22.11
C THR A 579 37.14 -53.43 22.71
N ALA A 580 37.33 -54.03 23.90
CA ALA A 580 38.63 -54.19 24.50
C ALA A 580 39.41 -55.26 23.73
N ASP A 581 40.66 -54.95 23.37
CA ASP A 581 41.87 -55.77 23.22
C ASP A 581 42.80 -55.01 22.25
N ASP A 582 44.01 -54.70 22.53
CA ASP A 582 45.21 -55.23 23.16
C ASP A 582 46.34 -54.16 23.13
N PRO A 583 47.35 -54.14 23.99
CA PRO A 583 48.32 -53.07 24.09
C PRO A 583 49.60 -53.38 23.34
N GLN A 584 50.06 -52.50 22.45
CA GLN A 584 51.51 -52.39 22.17
C GLN A 584 51.90 -51.04 21.58
N ASN A 585 52.73 -50.34 22.35
CA ASN A 585 53.98 -49.67 21.97
C ASN A 585 54.03 -48.78 20.69
N ASP A 586 54.14 -47.50 20.78
CA ASP A 586 55.45 -46.89 20.66
C ASP A 586 55.39 -45.35 20.73
N LYS A 587 56.48 -44.85 21.25
CA LYS A 587 56.91 -43.46 21.41
C LYS A 587 56.79 -42.64 20.12
N ASN A 588 56.41 -41.38 20.19
CA ASN A 588 57.22 -40.21 20.00
C ASN A 588 56.42 -38.98 19.50
N ASP A 589 56.88 -37.85 19.99
CA ASP A 589 56.85 -36.50 19.49
C ASP A 589 55.55 -35.67 19.62
N ALA A 590 55.55 -35.00 20.77
CA ALA A 590 54.74 -33.81 21.00
C ALA A 590 55.31 -32.63 20.20
N GLU A 591 54.67 -32.26 19.10
CA GLU A 591 54.80 -30.90 18.53
C GLU A 591 53.81 -29.96 19.22
N GLN A 592 54.34 -28.96 19.91
CA GLN A 592 53.58 -27.88 20.50
C GLN A 592 53.00 -26.99 19.39
N PRO A 593 51.70 -26.59 19.42
CA PRO A 593 51.18 -25.64 18.48
C PRO A 593 51.78 -24.25 18.73
N LYS A 594 52.23 -23.59 17.64
CA LYS A 594 52.70 -22.20 17.65
C LYS A 594 51.57 -21.26 18.03
N PRO A 595 51.82 -20.21 18.82
CA PRO A 595 50.78 -19.24 19.17
C PRO A 595 50.27 -18.48 17.94
N VAL A 596 48.94 -18.39 17.85
CA VAL A 596 48.25 -17.61 16.83
C VAL A 596 48.41 -16.12 17.15
N ASP A 597 48.90 -15.36 16.19
CA ASP A 597 49.01 -13.89 16.27
C ASP A 597 47.63 -13.24 16.13
N LEU A 598 47.15 -12.67 17.25
CA LEU A 598 45.80 -12.05 17.36
C LEU A 598 45.81 -10.54 17.00
N ARG A 599 46.84 -10.03 16.32
CA ARG A 599 46.85 -8.60 15.92
C ARG A 599 45.91 -8.34 14.77
N THR A 600 45.17 -7.24 14.85
CA THR A 600 44.27 -6.77 13.80
C THR A 600 45.04 -6.24 12.58
N ASP A 601 44.43 -6.25 11.39
CA ASP A 601 45.09 -5.83 10.14
C ASP A 601 45.64 -4.39 10.18
N THR A 602 45.10 -3.54 11.05
CA THR A 602 45.58 -2.16 11.28
C THR A 602 46.89 -2.08 12.08
N GLU A 603 47.24 -3.12 12.82
CA GLU A 603 48.53 -3.17 13.57
C GLU A 603 49.65 -3.76 12.72
N LYS A 604 49.33 -4.54 11.69
CA LYS A 604 50.34 -5.11 10.76
C LYS A 604 50.89 -4.08 9.76
N GLU A 605 50.13 -3.03 9.45
CA GLU A 605 50.56 -1.95 8.54
C GLU A 605 51.51 -0.93 9.19
N ARG A 606 51.67 -0.94 10.52
CA ARG A 606 52.61 -0.03 11.23
C ARG A 606 54.06 -0.47 11.25
N ASP A 607 54.35 -1.74 10.94
CA ASP A 607 55.70 -2.29 10.95
C ASP A 607 56.41 -2.20 9.59
N TYR A 608 55.74 -1.79 8.53
CA TYR A 608 56.37 -1.47 7.25
C TYR A 608 56.37 0.04 7.06
N GLY A 609 57.48 0.64 7.52
CA GLY A 609 57.70 2.05 7.42
C GLY A 609 57.89 2.53 5.99
N VAL A 610 57.36 3.71 5.77
CA VAL A 610 57.90 4.80 4.96
C VAL A 610 58.17 4.47 3.49
N PHE A 611 57.27 4.93 2.63
CA PHE A 611 57.64 5.97 1.63
C PHE A 611 56.36 6.67 1.18
#